data_3ce0d0150b460cb94e69e131d6196809
#
_entry.id   3ce0d0150b460cb94e69e131d6196809
#
_cell.length_a   1.000
_cell.length_b   1.000
_cell.length_c   1.000
_cell.angle_alpha   90.00
_cell.angle_beta   90.00
_cell.angle_gamma   90.00
#
_symmetry.space_group_name_H-M   'P 1'
#
loop_
_entity.id
_entity.type
_entity.pdbx_description
1 polymer ?
#
loop_
_entity_poly.entity_id
_entity_poly.type
_entity_poly.pdbx_seq_one_letter_code
_entity_poly.pdbx_strand_id
1 'polypeptide(L)'
;MSSRHREQSNRTSITGAKPGGGFSRRSLFKGAAAATAALGAVSLAGCGSKGDEQQVSGEPQVITDDSKIVNVTEEFKSVDNPIAVQSAWDLPLGTVPFHSEGAWAALLEAPSSARSVNTLGIISLASGARTTLIPQPIKGGAYGFHDVRCSETVYAWIEMNYAEASWVLLAQELQNGALAGEAVELDHGNADWEPARFTVAGGHVIWQKMPLAAGSKRAEFSHCYSWAFGDAKAKDLYESPGRFATWPRVSGGYLTIAPRVNTEEGTFYGITALDLDGGKMVDQLVMPQNVSPFEAVYMNGTFAFSVEANYGYGGGLGNMGTFIGREGGPFVYLSREPLACVAGKGSRYLIKARSSHFVVDTEAKTYAILPAPDKATDYGDYPASEGEADRFVTFATVRGDNGLPAAVQVRVFPLA
;
A
#
# COMPACT_ATOMS: atom_id res chain seq x y z
N MET A 1 32.45 5.88 -52.46
CA MET A 1 32.27 4.48 -52.90
C MET A 1 31.22 3.90 -51.99
N SER A 2 29.95 4.02 -52.27
CA SER A 2 29.03 3.25 -53.13
C SER A 2 29.06 1.77 -52.75
N SER A 3 28.04 1.24 -52.15
CA SER A 3 26.87 0.73 -52.85
C SER A 3 25.76 0.30 -51.89
N ARG A 4 24.55 0.64 -52.31
CA ARG A 4 23.24 0.21 -51.76
C ARG A 4 22.97 -1.26 -52.16
N HIS A 5 22.30 -2.03 -51.30
CA HIS A 5 21.39 -3.06 -51.78
C HIS A 5 20.06 -3.03 -51.05
N ARG A 6 19.05 -3.00 -51.89
CA ARG A 6 17.60 -2.95 -51.64
C ARG A 6 17.03 -4.30 -52.15
N GLU A 7 16.28 -5.02 -51.38
CA GLU A 7 15.33 -6.07 -51.87
C GLU A 7 14.11 -6.04 -50.90
N GLN A 8 13.00 -5.62 -51.27
CA GLN A 8 11.83 -6.09 -52.02
C GLN A 8 11.22 -7.38 -51.46
N SER A 9 10.11 -7.18 -50.74
CA SER A 9 8.73 -7.57 -51.03
C SER A 9 8.46 -9.02 -51.42
N ASN A 10 7.69 -9.72 -50.60
CA ASN A 10 6.72 -10.68 -51.14
C ASN A 10 5.42 -10.69 -50.28
N ARG A 11 4.37 -10.18 -50.91
CA ARG A 11 2.97 -10.37 -50.50
C ARG A 11 2.49 -11.72 -51.09
N THR A 12 1.85 -12.53 -50.26
CA THR A 12 0.97 -13.57 -50.75
C THR A 12 -0.42 -13.41 -50.17
N SER A 13 -1.31 -12.99 -51.03
CA SER A 13 -2.76 -12.94 -50.83
C SER A 13 -3.35 -14.35 -50.99
N ILE A 14 -4.21 -14.78 -50.08
CA ILE A 14 -5.18 -15.84 -50.36
C ILE A 14 -6.58 -15.32 -50.02
N THR A 15 -7.39 -15.30 -51.05
CA THR A 15 -8.80 -14.95 -51.13
C THR A 15 -9.71 -16.05 -50.64
N GLY A 16 -10.82 -15.69 -49.98
CA GLY A 16 -12.13 -16.25 -50.27
C GLY A 16 -12.74 -17.22 -49.28
N ALA A 17 -13.75 -16.75 -48.53
CA ALA A 17 -15.13 -17.23 -48.59
C ALA A 17 -15.99 -16.60 -47.45
N LYS A 18 -17.04 -15.91 -47.85
CA LYS A 18 -18.29 -15.66 -47.11
C LYS A 18 -19.28 -16.77 -47.51
N PRO A 19 -20.44 -17.02 -46.85
CA PRO A 19 -21.29 -16.08 -46.10
C PRO A 19 -22.09 -16.65 -44.90
N GLY A 20 -22.79 -15.79 -44.19
CA GLY A 20 -24.15 -16.07 -43.76
C GLY A 20 -24.44 -16.11 -42.26
N GLY A 21 -25.23 -15.16 -41.76
CA GLY A 21 -25.96 -15.31 -40.52
C GLY A 21 -25.95 -14.05 -39.62
N GLY A 22 -26.65 -13.02 -40.09
CA GLY A 22 -26.93 -11.84 -39.23
C GLY A 22 -27.94 -12.21 -38.15
N PHE A 23 -27.61 -11.93 -36.87
CA PHE A 23 -28.62 -11.74 -35.85
C PHE A 23 -28.63 -10.28 -35.44
N SER A 24 -29.79 -9.66 -35.74
CA SER A 24 -30.15 -8.29 -35.46
C SER A 24 -30.23 -8.02 -33.96
N ARG A 25 -29.42 -7.07 -33.50
CA ARG A 25 -29.58 -6.43 -32.18
C ARG A 25 -30.67 -5.37 -32.26
N ARG A 26 -31.93 -5.74 -32.05
CA ARG A 26 -33.02 -4.79 -31.70
C ARG A 26 -34.22 -5.59 -31.24
N SER A 27 -34.35 -5.76 -29.93
CA SER A 27 -35.64 -5.83 -29.20
C SER A 27 -35.47 -6.57 -27.89
N LEU A 28 -35.27 -5.82 -26.81
CA LEU A 28 -35.65 -6.22 -25.46
C LEU A 28 -35.44 -5.04 -24.48
N PHE A 29 -36.23 -3.98 -24.74
CA PHE A 29 -36.53 -3.01 -23.70
C PHE A 29 -38.01 -2.67 -23.81
N LYS A 30 -38.83 -3.38 -23.05
CA LYS A 30 -40.15 -2.92 -22.57
C LYS A 30 -40.64 -3.91 -21.52
N GLY A 31 -40.73 -3.46 -20.29
CA GLY A 31 -41.34 -4.22 -19.19
C GLY A 31 -40.90 -3.68 -17.84
N ALA A 32 -41.34 -2.48 -17.49
CA ALA A 32 -41.33 -2.01 -16.12
C ALA A 32 -42.48 -2.67 -15.37
N ALA A 33 -42.18 -3.38 -14.28
CA ALA A 33 -43.16 -3.60 -13.23
C ALA A 33 -42.40 -3.87 -11.91
N ALA A 34 -42.74 -3.08 -10.92
CA ALA A 34 -42.26 -3.17 -9.56
C ALA A 34 -42.50 -4.56 -8.94
N ALA A 35 -41.44 -5.12 -8.36
CA ALA A 35 -41.56 -6.20 -7.38
C ALA A 35 -40.65 -5.85 -6.20
N THR A 36 -41.28 -5.61 -5.08
CA THR A 36 -40.71 -5.45 -3.75
C THR A 36 -39.76 -6.62 -3.44
N ALA A 37 -38.48 -6.29 -3.25
CA ALA A 37 -37.47 -7.26 -2.87
C ALA A 37 -37.65 -7.65 -1.40
N ALA A 38 -37.91 -8.92 -1.16
CA ALA A 38 -37.69 -9.54 0.13
C ALA A 38 -36.17 -9.82 0.26
N LEU A 39 -35.54 -9.21 1.23
CA LEU A 39 -34.16 -9.46 1.64
C LEU A 39 -34.03 -10.91 2.11
N GLY A 40 -33.50 -11.76 1.27
CA GLY A 40 -33.04 -13.09 1.62
C GLY A 40 -31.57 -13.00 2.02
N ALA A 41 -31.30 -13.06 3.32
CA ALA A 41 -29.96 -13.29 3.83
C ALA A 41 -29.49 -14.68 3.37
N VAL A 42 -28.55 -14.74 2.44
CA VAL A 42 -27.85 -15.99 2.10
C VAL A 42 -26.66 -16.11 3.02
N SER A 43 -26.82 -16.92 4.07
CA SER A 43 -25.73 -17.34 4.94
C SER A 43 -24.80 -18.29 4.18
N LEU A 44 -23.59 -17.85 3.90
CA LEU A 44 -22.49 -18.73 3.47
C LEU A 44 -22.06 -19.58 4.67
N ALA A 45 -22.58 -20.79 4.77
CA ALA A 45 -22.11 -21.77 5.72
C ALA A 45 -20.78 -22.37 5.24
N GLY A 46 -19.67 -21.72 5.59
CA GLY A 46 -18.32 -22.29 5.58
C GLY A 46 -18.10 -23.02 6.90
N CYS A 47 -17.92 -24.32 6.90
CA CYS A 47 -17.59 -25.13 8.07
C CYS A 47 -16.22 -24.72 8.65
N GLY A 48 -16.20 -24.21 9.88
CA GLY A 48 -15.01 -24.23 10.69
C GLY A 48 -14.76 -22.99 11.54
N SER A 49 -15.07 -23.11 12.83
CA SER A 49 -14.81 -22.24 13.96
C SER A 49 -15.79 -21.08 14.20
N LYS A 50 -16.29 -21.08 15.41
CA LYS A 50 -17.13 -20.04 16.01
C LYS A 50 -16.32 -18.75 16.14
N GLY A 51 -16.47 -17.85 15.17
CA GLY A 51 -16.07 -16.47 15.23
C GLY A 51 -17.20 -15.65 14.62
N ASP A 52 -17.56 -14.54 15.23
CA ASP A 52 -18.59 -13.62 14.76
C ASP A 52 -18.44 -13.40 13.25
N GLU A 53 -19.53 -13.61 12.49
CA GLU A 53 -19.58 -13.44 11.04
C GLU A 53 -19.03 -12.05 10.68
N GLN A 54 -17.93 -12.01 9.92
CA GLN A 54 -17.44 -10.77 9.31
C GLN A 54 -18.44 -10.36 8.24
N GLN A 55 -19.38 -9.54 8.64
CA GLN A 55 -20.47 -9.11 7.78
C GLN A 55 -19.93 -8.07 6.79
N VAL A 56 -19.86 -8.42 5.51
CA VAL A 56 -19.65 -7.42 4.44
C VAL A 56 -20.88 -6.53 4.42
N SER A 57 -20.72 -5.28 4.81
CA SER A 57 -21.79 -4.29 4.82
C SER A 57 -21.51 -3.24 3.75
N GLY A 58 -22.40 -3.10 2.78
CA GLY A 58 -22.41 -2.01 1.84
C GLY A 58 -22.49 -2.42 0.38
N GLU A 59 -23.13 -1.55 -0.39
CA GLU A 59 -23.22 -1.64 -1.85
C GLU A 59 -21.96 -1.03 -2.48
N PRO A 60 -21.55 -1.51 -3.67
CA PRO A 60 -20.43 -0.91 -4.41
C PRO A 60 -20.67 0.58 -4.66
N GLN A 61 -19.68 1.41 -4.32
CA GLN A 61 -19.78 2.88 -4.40
C GLN A 61 -19.48 3.37 -5.80
N VAL A 62 -20.49 3.42 -6.69
CA VAL A 62 -20.36 4.03 -8.02
C VAL A 62 -20.85 5.47 -7.95
N ILE A 63 -19.91 6.42 -7.96
CA ILE A 63 -20.22 7.86 -7.87
C ILE A 63 -20.39 8.43 -9.26
N THR A 64 -21.64 8.70 -9.64
CA THR A 64 -22.01 9.31 -10.94
C THR A 64 -22.39 10.79 -10.82
N ASP A 65 -22.55 11.29 -9.61
CA ASP A 65 -22.84 12.70 -9.31
C ASP A 65 -21.51 13.41 -9.03
N ASP A 66 -21.10 14.28 -9.95
CA ASP A 66 -19.85 15.04 -9.87
C ASP A 66 -19.77 15.91 -8.60
N SER A 67 -20.92 16.34 -8.04
CA SER A 67 -20.95 17.09 -6.77
C SER A 67 -20.45 16.29 -5.56
N LYS A 68 -20.34 14.98 -5.71
CA LYS A 68 -19.77 14.08 -4.69
C LYS A 68 -18.24 13.95 -4.76
N ILE A 69 -17.60 14.58 -5.74
CA ILE A 69 -16.14 14.59 -5.91
C ILE A 69 -15.65 16.03 -5.80
N VAL A 70 -14.95 16.35 -4.75
CA VAL A 70 -14.40 17.69 -4.46
C VAL A 70 -12.93 17.69 -4.88
N ASN A 71 -12.61 18.32 -6.01
CA ASN A 71 -11.24 18.35 -6.53
C ASN A 71 -10.40 19.38 -5.77
N VAL A 72 -9.35 18.89 -5.10
CA VAL A 72 -8.45 19.71 -4.28
C VAL A 72 -7.85 20.89 -5.06
N THR A 73 -7.38 20.65 -6.29
CA THR A 73 -6.70 21.71 -7.06
C THR A 73 -7.64 22.73 -7.68
N GLU A 74 -8.93 22.47 -7.69
CA GLU A 74 -9.96 23.34 -8.26
C GLU A 74 -10.77 24.07 -7.19
N GLU A 75 -11.03 23.42 -6.06
CA GLU A 75 -11.97 23.90 -5.06
C GLU A 75 -11.30 24.34 -3.74
N PHE A 76 -10.08 23.85 -3.45
CA PHE A 76 -9.35 24.22 -2.26
C PHE A 76 -8.44 25.43 -2.53
N LYS A 77 -8.23 26.26 -1.51
CA LYS A 77 -7.31 27.39 -1.60
C LYS A 77 -5.86 26.92 -1.50
N SER A 78 -5.02 27.26 -2.49
CA SER A 78 -3.58 27.11 -2.37
C SER A 78 -3.01 28.07 -1.33
N VAL A 79 -2.17 27.57 -0.44
CA VAL A 79 -1.49 28.35 0.61
C VAL A 79 0.00 28.01 0.62
N ASP A 80 0.79 28.83 1.33
CA ASP A 80 2.18 28.49 1.61
C ASP A 80 2.27 27.23 2.46
N ASN A 81 3.37 26.46 2.28
CA ASN A 81 3.55 25.22 3.00
C ASN A 81 3.57 25.46 4.54
N PRO A 82 2.63 24.87 5.29
CA PRO A 82 2.51 25.08 6.74
C PRO A 82 3.48 24.20 7.56
N ILE A 83 4.25 23.32 6.91
CA ILE A 83 5.09 22.34 7.59
C ILE A 83 6.56 22.63 7.29
N ALA A 84 7.35 22.85 8.35
CA ALA A 84 8.78 23.09 8.25
C ALA A 84 9.58 21.81 8.56
N VAL A 85 10.74 21.66 7.93
CA VAL A 85 11.71 20.62 8.27
C VAL A 85 12.21 20.87 9.70
N GLN A 86 12.05 19.89 10.57
CA GLN A 86 12.61 19.90 11.92
C GLN A 86 14.07 19.46 11.92
N SER A 87 14.37 18.40 11.19
CA SER A 87 15.69 17.79 11.11
C SER A 87 15.92 17.19 9.73
N ALA A 88 17.17 17.21 9.29
CA ALA A 88 17.59 16.52 8.07
C ALA A 88 18.97 15.91 8.27
N TRP A 89 19.16 14.71 7.73
CA TRP A 89 20.43 13.98 7.80
C TRP A 89 20.77 13.33 6.46
N ASP A 90 22.02 13.34 6.10
CA ASP A 90 22.54 12.63 4.93
C ASP A 90 23.05 11.25 5.37
N LEU A 91 22.47 10.23 4.77
CA LEU A 91 22.85 8.83 4.94
C LEU A 91 23.70 8.36 3.75
N PRO A 92 24.47 7.27 3.89
CA PRO A 92 25.19 6.69 2.77
C PRO A 92 24.28 6.36 1.60
N LEU A 93 24.78 6.53 0.39
CA LEU A 93 24.07 6.16 -0.82
C LEU A 93 23.65 4.68 -0.78
N GLY A 94 22.41 4.40 -1.18
CA GLY A 94 21.83 3.06 -1.14
C GLY A 94 21.17 2.70 0.20
N THR A 95 21.12 3.61 1.18
CA THR A 95 20.30 3.44 2.37
C THR A 95 18.83 3.71 2.02
N VAL A 96 17.94 2.82 2.43
CA VAL A 96 16.48 2.95 2.23
C VAL A 96 15.78 2.92 3.58
N PRO A 97 15.20 4.02 4.04
CA PRO A 97 14.25 4.01 5.15
C PRO A 97 12.91 3.41 4.70
N PHE A 98 12.61 2.21 5.17
CA PHE A 98 11.41 1.49 4.76
C PHE A 98 10.16 1.89 5.52
N HIS A 99 10.32 2.17 6.81
CA HIS A 99 9.19 2.44 7.70
C HIS A 99 9.64 3.25 8.91
N SER A 100 8.79 4.15 9.39
CA SER A 100 9.03 4.94 10.60
C SER A 100 7.82 4.94 11.51
N GLU A 101 8.06 4.67 12.80
CA GLU A 101 7.06 4.82 13.86
C GLU A 101 7.74 5.33 15.14
N GLY A 102 7.08 6.25 15.83
CA GLY A 102 7.57 6.83 17.08
C GLY A 102 8.93 7.50 16.91
N ALA A 103 9.94 7.01 17.64
CA ALA A 103 11.28 7.58 17.68
C ALA A 103 12.23 7.05 16.59
N TRP A 104 11.82 6.07 15.80
CA TRP A 104 12.71 5.27 14.96
C TRP A 104 12.25 5.17 13.51
N ALA A 105 13.23 4.93 12.61
CA ALA A 105 12.96 4.44 11.27
C ALA A 105 13.86 3.24 10.96
N ALA A 106 13.27 2.18 10.40
CA ALA A 106 13.97 0.98 9.96
C ALA A 106 14.70 1.22 8.65
N LEU A 107 15.93 0.76 8.55
CA LEU A 107 16.83 0.96 7.42
C LEU A 107 17.25 -0.35 6.78
N LEU A 108 17.23 -0.38 5.45
CA LEU A 108 18.04 -1.29 4.65
C LEU A 108 19.26 -0.50 4.16
N GLU A 109 20.47 -0.97 4.43
CA GLU A 109 21.70 -0.31 4.04
C GLU A 109 22.44 -1.15 3.00
N ALA A 110 22.66 -0.56 1.81
CA ALA A 110 23.47 -1.21 0.79
C ALA A 110 24.96 -1.20 1.20
N PRO A 111 25.69 -2.27 0.91
CA PRO A 111 27.11 -2.33 1.22
C PRO A 111 27.91 -1.40 0.28
N SER A 112 29.09 -1.00 0.76
CA SER A 112 30.06 -0.24 -0.06
C SER A 112 30.73 -1.08 -1.14
N SER A 113 30.53 -2.39 -1.14
CA SER A 113 31.14 -3.34 -2.07
C SER A 113 30.12 -4.37 -2.54
N ALA A 114 30.10 -4.68 -3.83
CA ALA A 114 29.26 -5.74 -4.41
C ALA A 114 29.58 -7.16 -3.88
N ARG A 115 30.64 -7.33 -3.09
CA ARG A 115 31.01 -8.59 -2.44
C ARG A 115 30.39 -8.75 -1.04
N SER A 116 29.79 -7.70 -0.51
CA SER A 116 29.16 -7.69 0.81
C SER A 116 27.65 -7.74 0.66
N VAL A 117 26.97 -8.22 1.67
CA VAL A 117 25.49 -8.25 1.72
C VAL A 117 24.96 -6.92 2.27
N ASN A 118 23.70 -6.63 1.98
CA ASN A 118 22.98 -5.56 2.66
C ASN A 118 22.91 -5.84 4.16
N THR A 119 22.78 -4.79 4.95
CA THR A 119 22.55 -4.88 6.39
C THR A 119 21.23 -4.24 6.76
N LEU A 120 20.65 -4.63 7.88
CA LEU A 120 19.51 -3.95 8.46
C LEU A 120 19.92 -3.11 9.63
N GLY A 121 19.37 -1.93 9.73
CA GLY A 121 19.68 -0.96 10.77
C GLY A 121 18.48 -0.13 11.19
N ILE A 122 18.76 0.83 12.04
CA ILE A 122 17.77 1.77 12.54
C ILE A 122 18.39 3.17 12.64
N ILE A 123 17.57 4.20 12.46
CA ILE A 123 17.97 5.59 12.70
C ILE A 123 17.07 6.21 13.76
N SER A 124 17.67 6.94 14.68
CA SER A 124 16.96 7.78 15.64
C SER A 124 16.44 9.05 14.97
N LEU A 125 15.14 9.26 15.00
CA LEU A 125 14.48 10.45 14.43
C LEU A 125 14.71 11.73 15.27
N ALA A 126 15.30 11.58 16.47
CA ALA A 126 15.67 12.71 17.30
C ALA A 126 17.10 13.21 17.04
N SER A 127 18.05 12.29 16.78
CA SER A 127 19.48 12.62 16.68
C SER A 127 20.11 12.35 15.32
N GLY A 128 19.47 11.57 14.46
CA GLY A 128 20.06 11.06 13.22
C GLY A 128 21.09 9.94 13.43
N ALA A 129 21.30 9.49 14.69
CA ALA A 129 22.22 8.40 14.98
C ALA A 129 21.73 7.08 14.37
N ARG A 130 22.63 6.42 13.64
CA ARG A 130 22.37 5.11 13.01
C ARG A 130 23.01 3.99 13.82
N THR A 131 22.32 2.86 13.83
CA THR A 131 22.84 1.61 14.41
C THR A 131 22.53 0.47 13.47
N THR A 132 23.55 -0.31 13.08
CA THR A 132 23.35 -1.58 12.38
C THR A 132 22.87 -2.61 13.39
N LEU A 133 21.71 -3.21 13.14
CA LEU A 133 21.08 -4.19 14.02
C LEU A 133 21.34 -5.62 13.56
N ILE A 134 21.23 -5.89 12.26
CA ILE A 134 21.40 -7.23 11.69
C ILE A 134 22.39 -7.13 10.54
N PRO A 135 23.65 -7.56 10.73
CA PRO A 135 24.71 -7.40 9.75
C PRO A 135 24.65 -8.41 8.60
N GLN A 136 23.88 -9.49 8.75
CA GLN A 136 23.70 -10.53 7.72
C GLN A 136 22.44 -11.33 7.99
N PRO A 137 21.83 -11.95 6.97
CA PRO A 137 20.67 -12.82 7.15
C PRO A 137 20.95 -13.97 8.12
N ILE A 138 20.03 -14.22 9.04
CA ILE A 138 20.15 -15.31 10.03
C ILE A 138 19.80 -16.68 9.44
N LYS A 139 19.07 -16.72 8.31
CA LYS A 139 18.77 -17.96 7.57
C LYS A 139 19.95 -18.43 6.70
N GLY A 140 21.05 -17.69 6.68
CA GLY A 140 22.30 -18.07 6.01
C GLY A 140 22.57 -17.35 4.70
N GLY A 141 23.74 -17.60 4.12
CA GLY A 141 24.29 -16.82 3.00
C GLY A 141 23.55 -16.92 1.67
N ALA A 142 22.58 -17.83 1.54
CA ALA A 142 21.70 -17.89 0.36
C ALA A 142 20.53 -16.88 0.41
N TYR A 143 20.30 -16.28 1.60
CA TYR A 143 19.24 -15.32 1.82
C TYR A 143 19.75 -13.87 1.73
N GLY A 144 18.89 -12.99 1.28
CA GLY A 144 19.09 -11.54 1.32
C GLY A 144 17.91 -10.88 2.04
N PHE A 145 18.11 -9.66 2.52
CA PHE A 145 17.00 -8.88 3.10
C PHE A 145 16.09 -8.34 2.01
N HIS A 146 14.78 -8.44 2.21
CA HIS A 146 13.75 -8.05 1.26
C HIS A 146 12.98 -6.81 1.72
N ASP A 147 12.52 -6.77 2.97
CA ASP A 147 11.77 -5.67 3.58
C ASP A 147 12.06 -5.61 5.07
N VAL A 148 11.89 -4.44 5.68
CA VAL A 148 12.11 -4.21 7.11
C VAL A 148 11.19 -3.11 7.64
N ARG A 149 10.63 -3.32 8.83
CA ARG A 149 9.78 -2.36 9.52
C ARG A 149 10.08 -2.34 11.01
N CYS A 150 9.86 -1.20 11.65
CA CYS A 150 9.99 -1.08 13.09
C CYS A 150 8.86 -0.26 13.70
N SER A 151 8.56 -0.58 14.96
CA SER A 151 7.87 0.30 15.90
C SER A 151 8.82 0.71 17.02
N GLU A 152 8.30 1.22 18.11
CA GLU A 152 9.12 1.48 19.32
C GLU A 152 9.54 0.21 20.05
N THR A 153 8.81 -0.90 19.84
CA THR A 153 9.00 -2.16 20.60
C THR A 153 9.25 -3.38 19.73
N VAL A 154 9.08 -3.28 18.43
CA VAL A 154 9.22 -4.41 17.48
C VAL A 154 10.08 -4.01 16.30
N TYR A 155 10.97 -4.92 15.91
CA TYR A 155 11.71 -4.87 14.66
C TYR A 155 11.40 -6.15 13.88
N ALA A 156 10.82 -6.02 12.68
CA ALA A 156 10.43 -7.15 11.85
C ALA A 156 11.01 -7.02 10.44
N TRP A 157 11.38 -8.16 9.83
CA TRP A 157 12.00 -8.19 8.52
C TRP A 157 11.71 -9.47 7.75
N ILE A 158 11.89 -9.41 6.43
CA ILE A 158 11.83 -10.58 5.56
C ILE A 158 13.23 -10.89 5.03
N GLU A 159 13.63 -12.16 5.19
CA GLU A 159 14.73 -12.75 4.47
C GLU A 159 14.22 -13.58 3.31
N MET A 160 14.83 -13.43 2.13
CA MET A 160 14.41 -14.08 0.90
C MET A 160 15.57 -14.79 0.21
N ASN A 161 15.38 -16.05 -0.15
CA ASN A 161 16.22 -16.78 -1.08
C ASN A 161 15.64 -16.63 -2.50
N TYR A 162 16.20 -15.72 -3.28
CA TYR A 162 15.70 -15.41 -4.62
C TYR A 162 15.90 -16.55 -5.63
N ALA A 163 16.85 -17.46 -5.38
CA ALA A 163 17.09 -18.59 -6.27
C ALA A 163 16.01 -19.68 -6.13
N GLU A 164 15.53 -19.87 -4.90
CA GLU A 164 14.50 -20.86 -4.58
C GLU A 164 13.10 -20.26 -4.48
N ALA A 165 12.99 -18.94 -4.60
CA ALA A 165 11.76 -18.17 -4.35
C ALA A 165 11.12 -18.53 -3.00
N SER A 166 11.95 -18.67 -1.95
CA SER A 166 11.51 -18.93 -0.59
C SER A 166 11.79 -17.72 0.31
N TRP A 167 10.95 -17.50 1.29
CA TRP A 167 11.04 -16.35 2.18
C TRP A 167 10.66 -16.72 3.62
N VAL A 168 11.15 -15.93 4.57
CA VAL A 168 10.84 -16.07 5.99
C VAL A 168 10.60 -14.68 6.58
N LEU A 169 9.48 -14.52 7.29
CA LEU A 169 9.17 -13.33 8.09
C LEU A 169 9.64 -13.56 9.53
N LEU A 170 10.43 -12.64 10.02
CA LEU A 170 11.08 -12.69 11.33
C LEU A 170 10.73 -11.42 12.12
N ALA A 171 10.69 -11.55 13.44
CA ALA A 171 10.55 -10.42 14.35
C ALA A 171 11.45 -10.58 15.56
N GLN A 172 11.90 -9.45 16.11
CA GLN A 172 12.67 -9.38 17.34
C GLN A 172 12.23 -8.16 18.15
N GLU A 173 12.29 -8.26 19.46
CA GLU A 173 11.98 -7.16 20.36
C GLU A 173 12.98 -6.01 20.16
N LEU A 174 12.45 -4.77 20.12
CA LEU A 174 13.23 -3.55 20.02
C LEU A 174 13.13 -2.79 21.35
N GLN A 175 14.25 -2.53 21.98
CA GLN A 175 14.33 -1.78 23.24
C GLN A 175 15.32 -0.62 23.09
N ASN A 176 14.83 0.61 23.13
CA ASN A 176 15.65 1.82 23.02
C ASN A 176 16.60 1.82 21.79
N GLY A 177 16.14 1.29 20.65
CA GLY A 177 16.93 1.23 19.43
C GLY A 177 17.95 0.10 19.35
N ALA A 178 17.88 -0.88 20.24
CA ALA A 178 18.68 -2.10 20.22
C ALA A 178 17.79 -3.35 20.23
N LEU A 179 18.23 -4.42 19.56
CA LEU A 179 17.51 -5.70 19.59
C LEU A 179 17.70 -6.39 20.94
N ALA A 180 16.62 -6.98 21.46
CA ALA A 180 16.60 -7.75 22.70
C ALA A 180 16.02 -9.15 22.46
N GLY A 181 16.46 -10.13 23.25
CA GLY A 181 16.02 -11.51 23.10
C GLY A 181 16.48 -12.16 21.79
N GLU A 182 15.79 -13.22 21.39
CA GLU A 182 16.05 -13.95 20.14
C GLU A 182 15.01 -13.60 19.08
N ALA A 183 15.40 -13.72 17.81
CA ALA A 183 14.47 -13.53 16.68
C ALA A 183 13.48 -14.70 16.63
N VAL A 184 12.20 -14.36 16.41
CA VAL A 184 11.09 -15.31 16.26
C VAL A 184 10.72 -15.40 14.80
N GLU A 185 10.60 -16.63 14.27
CA GLU A 185 10.03 -16.87 12.95
C GLU A 185 8.51 -16.84 13.05
N LEU A 186 7.88 -15.93 12.31
CA LEU A 186 6.43 -15.75 12.31
C LEU A 186 5.73 -16.51 11.19
N ASP A 187 6.34 -16.51 10.01
CA ASP A 187 5.79 -17.17 8.82
C ASP A 187 6.90 -17.42 7.79
N HIS A 188 6.61 -18.31 6.84
CA HIS A 188 7.48 -18.58 5.69
C HIS A 188 6.67 -18.98 4.47
N GLY A 189 7.30 -18.90 3.31
CA GLY A 189 6.70 -19.33 2.05
C GLY A 189 7.73 -19.84 1.06
N ASN A 190 7.23 -20.53 0.05
CA ASN A 190 7.98 -21.04 -1.09
C ASN A 190 7.48 -20.36 -2.39
N ALA A 191 7.86 -20.89 -3.54
CA ALA A 191 7.49 -20.37 -4.86
C ALA A 191 5.97 -20.31 -5.15
N ASP A 192 5.12 -20.90 -4.33
CA ASP A 192 3.66 -20.79 -4.46
C ASP A 192 3.06 -19.57 -3.77
N TRP A 193 3.83 -18.94 -2.86
CA TRP A 193 3.38 -17.85 -2.02
C TRP A 193 4.19 -16.58 -2.28
N GLU A 194 3.51 -15.45 -2.39
CA GLU A 194 4.21 -14.16 -2.41
C GLU A 194 4.94 -13.91 -1.08
N PRO A 195 6.07 -13.18 -1.10
CA PRO A 195 6.63 -12.63 0.13
C PRO A 195 5.55 -11.87 0.90
N ALA A 196 5.49 -12.10 2.21
CA ALA A 196 4.45 -11.52 3.04
C ALA A 196 4.47 -9.99 2.95
N ARG A 197 3.31 -9.39 2.70
CA ARG A 197 3.14 -7.95 2.87
C ARG A 197 2.85 -7.70 4.34
N PHE A 198 3.68 -6.93 5.02
CA PHE A 198 3.54 -6.76 6.46
C PHE A 198 3.69 -5.31 6.90
N THR A 199 3.21 -5.03 8.08
CA THR A 199 3.44 -3.79 8.84
C THR A 199 3.67 -4.12 10.30
N VAL A 200 4.17 -3.14 11.06
CA VAL A 200 4.28 -3.21 12.52
C VAL A 200 3.58 -1.99 13.12
N ALA A 201 2.98 -2.15 14.27
CA ALA A 201 2.39 -1.05 15.01
C ALA A 201 2.37 -1.37 16.51
N GLY A 202 2.93 -0.50 17.32
CA GLY A 202 3.12 -0.77 18.74
C GLY A 202 3.83 -2.09 18.96
N GLY A 203 3.21 -3.05 19.65
CA GLY A 203 3.76 -4.39 19.90
C GLY A 203 3.41 -5.45 18.86
N HIS A 204 2.68 -5.10 17.79
CA HIS A 204 2.14 -6.06 16.83
C HIS A 204 2.94 -6.13 15.54
N VAL A 205 3.07 -7.33 14.99
CA VAL A 205 3.43 -7.59 13.59
C VAL A 205 2.19 -8.11 12.89
N ILE A 206 1.82 -7.48 11.78
CA ILE A 206 0.60 -7.80 11.02
C ILE A 206 1.03 -8.10 9.59
N TRP A 207 0.60 -9.23 9.04
CA TRP A 207 0.98 -9.61 7.68
C TRP A 207 -0.11 -10.31 6.90
N GLN A 208 -0.01 -10.20 5.59
CA GLN A 208 -0.87 -10.89 4.63
C GLN A 208 -0.08 -12.03 3.99
N LYS A 209 -0.64 -13.23 4.05
CA LYS A 209 -0.15 -14.40 3.33
C LYS A 209 -1.05 -14.65 2.13
N MET A 210 -0.50 -14.55 0.93
CA MET A 210 -1.25 -14.61 -0.32
C MET A 210 -0.59 -15.59 -1.29
N PRO A 211 -1.39 -16.43 -2.01
CA PRO A 211 -0.85 -17.23 -3.09
C PRO A 211 -0.38 -16.34 -4.25
N LEU A 212 0.62 -16.80 -4.99
CA LEU A 212 1.03 -16.15 -6.24
C LEU A 212 -0.15 -16.09 -7.23
N ALA A 213 -0.34 -14.93 -7.87
CA ALA A 213 -1.45 -14.69 -8.80
C ALA A 213 -1.47 -15.68 -9.97
N ALA A 214 -0.31 -16.14 -10.45
CA ALA A 214 -0.14 -17.12 -11.51
C ALA A 214 0.34 -18.50 -11.02
N GLY A 215 0.37 -18.73 -9.67
CA GLY A 215 0.85 -19.97 -9.07
C GLY A 215 -0.17 -21.11 -9.10
N SER A 216 0.28 -22.30 -8.71
CA SER A 216 -0.56 -23.50 -8.59
C SER A 216 -1.65 -23.34 -7.54
N LYS A 217 -1.38 -22.54 -6.50
CA LYS A 217 -2.26 -22.27 -5.36
C LYS A 217 -3.13 -21.00 -5.52
N ARG A 218 -3.22 -20.43 -6.71
CA ARG A 218 -3.96 -19.17 -6.98
C ARG A 218 -5.43 -19.16 -6.53
N ALA A 219 -6.03 -20.33 -6.32
CA ALA A 219 -7.41 -20.48 -5.86
C ALA A 219 -7.52 -20.59 -4.32
N GLU A 220 -6.40 -20.68 -3.60
CA GLU A 220 -6.42 -20.67 -2.14
C GLU A 220 -6.77 -19.29 -1.61
N PHE A 221 -7.38 -19.27 -0.43
CA PHE A 221 -7.68 -18.02 0.26
C PHE A 221 -6.40 -17.31 0.72
N SER A 222 -6.52 -16.00 0.87
CA SER A 222 -5.50 -15.16 1.46
C SER A 222 -5.88 -14.82 2.89
N HIS A 223 -4.89 -14.74 3.77
CA HIS A 223 -5.11 -14.49 5.19
C HIS A 223 -4.37 -13.24 5.65
N CYS A 224 -4.95 -12.55 6.61
CA CYS A 224 -4.28 -11.47 7.34
C CYS A 224 -4.11 -11.89 8.79
N TYR A 225 -2.87 -11.98 9.24
CA TYR A 225 -2.50 -12.42 10.58
C TYR A 225 -2.00 -11.25 11.42
N SER A 226 -2.11 -11.38 12.74
CA SER A 226 -1.48 -10.54 13.75
C SER A 226 -0.79 -11.37 14.80
N TRP A 227 0.35 -10.91 15.29
CA TRP A 227 1.11 -11.52 16.36
C TRP A 227 1.80 -10.43 17.19
N ALA A 228 1.90 -10.66 18.50
CA ALA A 228 2.65 -9.82 19.44
C ALA A 228 3.56 -10.69 20.31
N PHE A 229 4.62 -10.09 20.89
CA PHE A 229 5.49 -10.81 21.82
C PHE A 229 4.70 -11.32 23.01
N GLY A 230 4.86 -12.62 23.32
CA GLY A 230 4.09 -13.33 24.33
C GLY A 230 2.96 -14.18 23.77
N ASP A 231 2.55 -13.98 22.53
CA ASP A 231 1.55 -14.82 21.88
C ASP A 231 2.14 -16.19 21.52
N ALA A 232 1.42 -17.25 21.86
CA ALA A 232 1.84 -18.63 21.53
C ALA A 232 1.75 -18.93 20.02
N LYS A 233 0.92 -18.20 19.29
CA LYS A 233 0.70 -18.30 17.85
C LYS A 233 0.04 -17.04 17.30
N ALA A 234 0.21 -16.82 16.01
CA ALA A 234 -0.50 -15.75 15.32
C ALA A 234 -2.02 -15.96 15.33
N LYS A 235 -2.75 -14.84 15.42
CA LYS A 235 -4.22 -14.78 15.29
C LYS A 235 -4.55 -14.49 13.81
N ASP A 236 -5.44 -15.27 13.20
CA ASP A 236 -6.02 -14.96 11.90
C ASP A 236 -7.09 -13.90 12.10
N LEU A 237 -6.85 -12.69 11.57
CA LEU A 237 -7.75 -11.55 11.70
C LEU A 237 -8.78 -11.51 10.58
N TYR A 238 -8.39 -11.97 9.37
CA TYR A 238 -9.27 -11.90 8.21
C TYR A 238 -8.88 -12.91 7.14
N GLU A 239 -9.88 -13.64 6.65
CA GLU A 239 -9.77 -14.54 5.51
C GLU A 239 -10.44 -13.90 4.27
N SER A 240 -9.70 -13.79 3.18
CA SER A 240 -10.18 -13.24 1.90
C SER A 240 -10.29 -14.34 0.85
N PRO A 241 -11.41 -14.46 0.11
CA PRO A 241 -11.58 -15.44 -0.96
C PRO A 241 -10.72 -15.16 -2.19
N GLY A 242 -9.79 -14.23 -2.10
CA GLY A 242 -8.81 -13.86 -3.11
C GLY A 242 -7.75 -12.97 -2.52
N ARG A 243 -6.90 -12.43 -3.38
CA ARG A 243 -5.78 -11.61 -2.96
C ARG A 243 -6.24 -10.28 -2.38
N PHE A 244 -5.54 -9.78 -1.36
CA PHE A 244 -5.69 -8.38 -0.93
C PHE A 244 -5.15 -7.45 -2.00
N ALA A 245 -5.83 -6.32 -2.24
CA ALA A 245 -5.37 -5.32 -3.19
C ALA A 245 -4.20 -4.50 -2.63
N THR A 246 -4.29 -4.08 -1.36
CA THR A 246 -3.31 -3.19 -0.72
C THR A 246 -2.46 -3.92 0.32
N TRP A 247 -1.36 -3.29 0.72
CA TRP A 247 -0.63 -3.68 1.92
C TRP A 247 -1.50 -3.47 3.18
N PRO A 248 -1.27 -4.22 4.27
CA PRO A 248 -1.90 -3.91 5.55
C PRO A 248 -1.32 -2.58 6.06
N ARG A 249 -2.17 -1.67 6.52
CA ARG A 249 -1.78 -0.37 7.08
C ARG A 249 -2.40 -0.19 8.45
N VAL A 250 -1.64 0.30 9.40
CA VAL A 250 -2.15 0.61 10.74
C VAL A 250 -2.08 2.10 10.98
N SER A 251 -3.15 2.65 11.54
CA SER A 251 -3.27 4.07 11.85
C SER A 251 -4.23 4.25 13.02
N GLY A 252 -3.82 4.94 14.09
CA GLY A 252 -4.70 5.28 15.22
C GLY A 252 -5.41 4.09 15.89
N GLY A 253 -4.76 2.90 15.92
CA GLY A 253 -5.36 1.68 16.48
C GLY A 253 -6.26 0.90 15.51
N TYR A 254 -6.32 1.30 14.25
CA TYR A 254 -7.10 0.61 13.20
C TYR A 254 -6.20 -0.03 12.15
N LEU A 255 -6.48 -1.28 11.81
CA LEU A 255 -5.88 -1.98 10.69
C LEU A 255 -6.74 -1.77 9.44
N THR A 256 -6.13 -1.31 8.36
CA THR A 256 -6.77 -1.20 7.04
C THR A 256 -6.27 -2.29 6.11
N ILE A 257 -7.19 -3.03 5.51
CA ILE A 257 -6.96 -4.05 4.49
C ILE A 257 -7.92 -3.86 3.33
N ALA A 258 -7.63 -4.41 2.17
CA ALA A 258 -8.54 -4.39 1.02
C ALA A 258 -8.75 -5.82 0.47
N PRO A 259 -9.56 -6.66 1.16
CA PRO A 259 -9.90 -8.00 0.71
C PRO A 259 -10.83 -7.98 -0.51
N ARG A 260 -10.93 -9.12 -1.18
CA ARG A 260 -12.00 -9.35 -2.17
C ARG A 260 -13.32 -9.62 -1.45
N VAL A 261 -14.38 -9.00 -1.95
CA VAL A 261 -15.75 -9.11 -1.44
C VAL A 261 -16.71 -9.38 -2.58
N ASN A 262 -17.94 -9.85 -2.31
CA ASN A 262 -18.99 -10.08 -3.31
C ASN A 262 -18.52 -10.89 -4.53
N THR A 263 -17.75 -11.97 -4.31
CA THR A 263 -17.04 -12.71 -5.36
C THR A 263 -17.96 -13.44 -6.34
N GLU A 264 -19.20 -13.68 -5.98
CA GLU A 264 -20.22 -14.31 -6.86
C GLU A 264 -20.70 -13.34 -7.95
N GLU A 265 -20.64 -12.03 -7.71
CA GLU A 265 -21.11 -10.99 -8.62
C GLU A 265 -20.00 -10.41 -9.51
N GLY A 266 -18.76 -10.73 -9.22
CA GLY A 266 -17.59 -10.23 -9.94
C GLY A 266 -16.39 -9.95 -9.05
N THR A 267 -15.47 -9.10 -9.51
CA THR A 267 -14.31 -8.69 -8.74
C THR A 267 -14.59 -7.36 -8.07
N PHE A 268 -14.79 -7.39 -6.77
CA PHE A 268 -14.93 -6.21 -5.92
C PHE A 268 -13.88 -6.24 -4.82
N TYR A 269 -13.42 -5.09 -4.38
CA TYR A 269 -12.57 -4.93 -3.21
C TYR A 269 -13.31 -4.10 -2.16
N GLY A 270 -13.28 -4.54 -0.92
CA GLY A 270 -13.78 -3.77 0.21
C GLY A 270 -12.62 -3.19 1.01
N ILE A 271 -12.40 -1.88 0.94
CA ILE A 271 -11.43 -1.24 1.83
C ILE A 271 -12.05 -1.31 3.23
N THR A 272 -11.43 -2.08 4.10
CA THR A 272 -11.99 -2.48 5.40
C THR A 272 -11.09 -2.00 6.52
N ALA A 273 -11.66 -1.30 7.49
CA ALA A 273 -11.00 -0.92 8.73
C ALA A 273 -11.42 -1.88 9.86
N LEU A 274 -10.45 -2.47 10.51
CA LEU A 274 -10.62 -3.34 11.67
C LEU A 274 -10.03 -2.67 12.91
N ASP A 275 -10.69 -2.80 14.04
CA ASP A 275 -10.10 -2.53 15.35
C ASP A 275 -8.90 -3.48 15.56
N LEU A 276 -7.74 -2.94 15.88
CA LEU A 276 -6.51 -3.73 15.98
C LEU A 276 -6.54 -4.73 17.13
N ASP A 277 -7.13 -4.36 18.26
CA ASP A 277 -7.19 -5.20 19.46
C ASP A 277 -8.22 -6.32 19.33
N GLY A 278 -9.43 -5.95 18.89
CA GLY A 278 -10.58 -6.85 18.79
C GLY A 278 -10.67 -7.61 17.46
N GLY A 279 -10.11 -7.07 16.38
CA GLY A 279 -10.27 -7.57 15.02
C GLY A 279 -11.68 -7.34 14.46
N LYS A 280 -12.48 -6.47 15.10
CA LYS A 280 -13.84 -6.16 14.65
C LYS A 280 -13.81 -5.12 13.52
N MET A 281 -14.66 -5.33 12.52
CA MET A 281 -14.86 -4.35 11.47
C MET A 281 -15.55 -3.11 12.04
N VAL A 282 -14.94 -1.93 11.80
CA VAL A 282 -15.45 -0.62 12.25
C VAL A 282 -15.99 0.20 11.09
N ASP A 283 -15.44 0.02 9.89
CA ASP A 283 -15.89 0.71 8.68
C ASP A 283 -15.50 -0.08 7.43
N GLN A 284 -16.26 0.07 6.34
CA GLN A 284 -15.95 -0.55 5.06
C GLN A 284 -16.42 0.33 3.90
N LEU A 285 -15.60 0.42 2.86
CA LEU A 285 -15.93 1.06 1.60
C LEU A 285 -15.78 0.05 0.47
N VAL A 286 -16.89 -0.41 -0.11
CA VAL A 286 -16.86 -1.34 -1.23
C VAL A 286 -16.59 -0.57 -2.52
N MET A 287 -15.47 -0.88 -3.17
CA MET A 287 -15.06 -0.25 -4.43
C MET A 287 -15.97 -0.68 -5.59
N PRO A 288 -16.09 0.15 -6.63
CA PRO A 288 -16.79 -0.25 -7.86
C PRO A 288 -16.21 -1.54 -8.44
N GLN A 289 -17.03 -2.27 -9.18
CA GLN A 289 -16.60 -3.51 -9.84
C GLN A 289 -15.32 -3.31 -10.65
N ASN A 290 -14.35 -4.21 -10.47
CA ASN A 290 -13.04 -4.19 -11.12
C ASN A 290 -12.15 -2.97 -10.80
N VAL A 291 -12.55 -2.06 -9.94
CA VAL A 291 -11.67 -1.00 -9.44
C VAL A 291 -10.83 -1.55 -8.29
N SER A 292 -9.52 -1.54 -8.46
CA SER A 292 -8.56 -1.99 -7.43
C SER A 292 -7.92 -0.77 -6.77
N PRO A 293 -8.01 -0.63 -5.44
CA PRO A 293 -7.23 0.39 -4.75
C PRO A 293 -5.73 0.04 -4.83
N PHE A 294 -4.89 1.06 -5.02
CA PHE A 294 -3.43 0.94 -5.03
C PHE A 294 -2.88 0.98 -3.60
N GLU A 295 -3.34 1.93 -2.80
CA GLU A 295 -3.06 2.08 -1.37
C GLU A 295 -4.33 2.48 -0.64
N ALA A 296 -4.44 2.13 0.64
CA ALA A 296 -5.54 2.56 1.49
C ALA A 296 -5.13 2.58 2.96
N VAL A 297 -5.60 3.59 3.69
CA VAL A 297 -5.44 3.71 5.14
C VAL A 297 -6.68 4.39 5.75
N TYR A 298 -7.11 3.90 6.89
CA TYR A 298 -8.18 4.51 7.68
C TYR A 298 -7.58 5.42 8.74
N MET A 299 -7.89 6.68 8.68
CA MET A 299 -7.39 7.68 9.62
C MET A 299 -8.42 8.79 9.82
N ASN A 300 -8.47 9.35 11.02
CA ASN A 300 -9.41 10.40 11.37
C ASN A 300 -10.87 10.06 11.03
N GLY A 301 -11.28 8.79 11.24
CA GLY A 301 -12.64 8.32 11.00
C GLY A 301 -13.05 8.27 9.51
N THR A 302 -12.10 8.26 8.57
CA THR A 302 -12.37 8.18 7.14
C THR A 302 -11.30 7.38 6.41
N PHE A 303 -11.58 6.93 5.18
CA PHE A 303 -10.59 6.30 4.33
C PHE A 303 -9.83 7.33 3.50
N ALA A 304 -8.50 7.22 3.48
CA ALA A 304 -7.65 7.81 2.45
C ALA A 304 -7.15 6.65 1.57
N PHE A 305 -7.53 6.65 0.30
CA PHE A 305 -7.19 5.58 -0.63
C PHE A 305 -6.84 6.14 -2.00
N SER A 306 -6.15 5.35 -2.81
CA SER A 306 -5.74 5.76 -4.14
C SER A 306 -6.06 4.71 -5.20
N VAL A 307 -6.26 5.20 -6.43
CA VAL A 307 -6.48 4.40 -7.62
C VAL A 307 -5.41 4.78 -8.64
N GLU A 308 -4.64 3.81 -9.11
CA GLU A 308 -3.52 4.02 -10.05
C GLU A 308 -3.99 4.14 -11.50
N ALA A 309 -5.02 3.39 -11.89
CA ALA A 309 -5.53 3.33 -13.24
C ALA A 309 -6.93 3.95 -13.34
N ASN A 310 -7.26 4.47 -14.53
CA ASN A 310 -8.60 4.96 -14.82
C ASN A 310 -9.48 3.79 -15.31
N TYR A 311 -10.58 3.55 -14.59
CA TYR A 311 -11.57 2.52 -14.89
C TYR A 311 -12.88 3.15 -15.31
N GLY A 312 -13.20 3.13 -16.60
CA GLY A 312 -14.36 3.81 -17.17
C GLY A 312 -15.74 3.38 -16.63
N TYR A 313 -15.83 2.30 -15.88
CA TYR A 313 -17.05 1.83 -15.21
C TYR A 313 -17.08 2.13 -13.70
N GLY A 314 -16.06 2.74 -13.15
CA GLY A 314 -15.96 3.06 -11.72
C GLY A 314 -16.67 4.35 -11.31
N GLY A 315 -17.23 5.10 -12.26
CA GLY A 315 -17.68 6.46 -11.99
C GLY A 315 -16.52 7.34 -11.50
N GLY A 316 -16.79 8.33 -10.65
CA GLY A 316 -15.77 9.22 -10.09
C GLY A 316 -14.66 8.47 -9.33
N LEU A 317 -14.98 7.38 -8.63
CA LEU A 317 -14.01 6.56 -7.91
C LEU A 317 -13.15 5.65 -8.81
N GLY A 318 -13.45 5.55 -10.09
CA GLY A 318 -12.62 4.88 -11.09
C GLY A 318 -11.49 5.75 -11.64
N ASN A 319 -11.42 7.03 -11.30
CA ASN A 319 -10.38 7.94 -11.78
C ASN A 319 -9.06 7.72 -11.03
N MET A 320 -7.96 7.88 -11.77
CA MET A 320 -6.62 7.86 -11.16
C MET A 320 -6.43 9.03 -10.19
N GLY A 321 -6.01 8.76 -8.99
CA GLY A 321 -5.74 9.77 -7.97
C GLY A 321 -5.89 9.25 -6.55
N THR A 322 -5.87 10.17 -5.60
CA THR A 322 -6.08 9.89 -4.18
C THR A 322 -7.39 10.49 -3.71
N PHE A 323 -8.17 9.71 -3.00
CA PHE A 323 -9.48 10.06 -2.46
C PHE A 323 -9.46 10.01 -0.94
N ILE A 324 -10.16 10.95 -0.30
CA ILE A 324 -10.39 10.97 1.14
C ILE A 324 -11.90 11.06 1.34
N GLY A 325 -12.50 10.06 1.96
CA GLY A 325 -13.95 10.04 2.14
C GLY A 325 -14.47 8.73 2.73
N ARG A 326 -15.79 8.66 2.87
CA ARG A 326 -16.54 7.53 3.40
C ARG A 326 -17.64 7.15 2.43
N GLU A 327 -18.32 6.04 2.72
CA GLU A 327 -19.51 5.64 1.99
C GLU A 327 -20.48 6.81 1.75
N GLY A 328 -20.94 6.95 0.50
CA GLY A 328 -21.85 8.02 0.07
C GLY A 328 -21.18 9.36 -0.22
N GLY A 329 -19.91 9.55 0.10
CA GLY A 329 -19.17 10.81 -0.11
C GLY A 329 -19.69 12.00 0.70
N PRO A 330 -19.30 13.25 0.40
CA PRO A 330 -18.41 13.61 -0.70
C PRO A 330 -16.97 13.11 -0.47
N PHE A 331 -16.26 12.87 -1.57
CA PHE A 331 -14.85 12.50 -1.55
C PHE A 331 -13.98 13.69 -1.92
N VAL A 332 -13.04 14.03 -1.08
CA VAL A 332 -11.96 14.97 -1.43
C VAL A 332 -10.99 14.23 -2.34
N TYR A 333 -10.70 14.79 -3.49
CA TYR A 333 -9.99 14.12 -4.58
C TYR A 333 -8.78 14.94 -5.06
N LEU A 334 -7.61 14.33 -5.04
CA LEU A 334 -6.39 14.86 -5.64
C LEU A 334 -6.11 14.10 -6.94
N SER A 335 -6.31 14.75 -8.08
CA SER A 335 -6.08 14.22 -9.43
C SER A 335 -4.58 14.22 -9.76
N ARG A 336 -3.82 13.32 -9.12
CA ARG A 336 -2.39 13.11 -9.34
C ARG A 336 -2.09 11.62 -9.26
N GLU A 337 -1.10 11.17 -10.04
CA GLU A 337 -0.59 9.79 -9.99
C GLU A 337 -0.17 9.45 -8.55
N PRO A 338 -0.79 8.44 -7.91
CA PRO A 338 -0.44 8.03 -6.56
C PRO A 338 0.86 7.22 -6.58
N LEU A 339 1.76 7.45 -5.62
CA LEU A 339 3.07 6.81 -5.56
C LEU A 339 3.38 6.19 -4.19
N ALA A 340 2.59 6.46 -3.17
CA ALA A 340 2.77 5.93 -1.83
C ALA A 340 1.47 5.99 -1.02
N CYS A 341 1.45 5.30 0.11
CA CYS A 341 0.40 5.42 1.10
C CYS A 341 0.34 6.84 1.66
N VAL A 342 -0.86 7.28 1.99
CA VAL A 342 -1.09 8.58 2.63
C VAL A 342 -0.63 8.53 4.09
N ALA A 343 0.03 9.61 4.53
CA ALA A 343 0.31 9.87 5.93
C ALA A 343 -0.35 11.19 6.36
N GLY A 344 -0.47 11.43 7.66
CA GLY A 344 -1.04 12.69 8.12
C GLY A 344 -1.33 12.73 9.61
N LYS A 345 -2.08 13.76 10.02
CA LYS A 345 -2.58 13.90 11.38
C LYS A 345 -3.84 14.79 11.40
N GLY A 346 -4.89 14.33 12.07
CA GLY A 346 -6.17 15.03 12.10
C GLY A 346 -6.70 15.27 10.68
N SER A 347 -7.05 16.52 10.36
CA SER A 347 -7.58 16.90 9.03
C SER A 347 -6.52 17.04 7.93
N ARG A 348 -5.23 16.92 8.26
CA ARG A 348 -4.12 17.12 7.33
C ARG A 348 -3.62 15.81 6.76
N TYR A 349 -3.64 15.69 5.43
CA TYR A 349 -3.21 14.53 4.65
C TYR A 349 -2.00 14.89 3.80
N LEU A 350 -0.95 14.09 3.88
CA LEU A 350 0.27 14.21 3.09
C LEU A 350 0.24 13.15 2.00
N ILE A 351 0.07 13.61 0.77
CA ILE A 351 -0.16 12.77 -0.41
C ILE A 351 1.06 12.89 -1.32
N LYS A 352 1.76 11.79 -1.55
CA LYS A 352 2.89 11.73 -2.47
C LYS A 352 2.40 11.90 -3.90
N ALA A 353 2.94 12.91 -4.59
CA ALA A 353 2.85 13.09 -6.02
C ALA A 353 4.25 12.89 -6.65
N ARG A 354 4.40 13.09 -7.96
CA ARG A 354 5.62 12.73 -8.70
C ARG A 354 6.91 13.23 -8.06
N SER A 355 7.05 14.54 -7.79
CA SER A 355 8.30 15.13 -7.27
C SER A 355 8.12 15.87 -5.95
N SER A 356 6.95 15.80 -5.34
CA SER A 356 6.61 16.55 -4.12
C SER A 356 5.53 15.83 -3.35
N HIS A 357 5.20 16.33 -2.17
CA HIS A 357 3.98 15.96 -1.45
C HIS A 357 2.99 17.10 -1.47
N PHE A 358 1.71 16.77 -1.56
CA PHE A 358 0.62 17.69 -1.29
C PHE A 358 0.25 17.58 0.18
N VAL A 359 0.17 18.71 0.86
CA VAL A 359 -0.39 18.84 2.21
C VAL A 359 -1.81 19.32 2.04
N VAL A 360 -2.79 18.46 2.22
CA VAL A 360 -4.21 18.75 2.04
C VAL A 360 -4.87 18.82 3.40
N ASP A 361 -5.46 19.99 3.75
CA ASP A 361 -6.25 20.15 4.96
C ASP A 361 -7.73 20.16 4.58
N THR A 362 -8.43 19.10 4.96
CA THR A 362 -9.83 18.88 4.56
C THR A 362 -10.82 19.75 5.34
N GLU A 363 -10.50 20.18 6.54
CA GLU A 363 -11.33 21.08 7.34
C GLU A 363 -11.14 22.54 6.92
N ALA A 364 -9.89 22.98 6.79
CA ALA A 364 -9.57 24.34 6.34
C ALA A 364 -9.83 24.55 4.83
N LYS A 365 -10.04 23.48 4.07
CA LYS A 365 -10.16 23.47 2.60
C LYS A 365 -8.98 24.19 1.95
N THR A 366 -7.78 23.83 2.34
CA THR A 366 -6.54 24.36 1.79
C THR A 366 -5.62 23.26 1.33
N TYR A 367 -4.73 23.60 0.40
CA TYR A 367 -3.62 22.72 0.06
C TYR A 367 -2.33 23.51 -0.10
N ALA A 368 -1.22 22.83 0.16
CA ALA A 368 0.13 23.34 -0.06
C ALA A 368 1.00 22.28 -0.72
N ILE A 369 2.11 22.70 -1.31
CA ILE A 369 3.12 21.80 -1.85
C ILE A 369 4.31 21.78 -0.90
N LEU A 370 4.67 20.59 -0.42
CA LEU A 370 5.90 20.33 0.30
C LEU A 370 6.95 19.87 -0.72
N PRO A 371 7.93 20.70 -1.07
CA PRO A 371 8.90 20.37 -2.09
C PRO A 371 9.86 19.27 -1.62
N ALA A 372 10.35 18.49 -2.57
CA ALA A 372 11.49 17.59 -2.34
C ALA A 372 12.73 18.38 -1.89
N PRO A 373 13.73 17.73 -1.29
CA PRO A 373 15.00 18.39 -0.98
C PRO A 373 15.70 18.90 -2.25
N ASP A 374 16.52 19.93 -2.08
CA ASP A 374 17.35 20.42 -3.18
C ASP A 374 18.22 19.31 -3.74
N LYS A 375 18.40 19.32 -5.07
CA LYS A 375 19.18 18.31 -5.79
C LYS A 375 18.64 16.87 -5.68
N ALA A 376 17.39 16.66 -5.21
CA ALA A 376 16.76 15.34 -5.26
C ALA A 376 16.73 14.78 -6.69
N THR A 377 16.85 13.46 -6.81
CA THR A 377 16.71 12.77 -8.09
C THR A 377 15.25 12.67 -8.52
N ASP A 378 14.96 12.13 -9.68
CA ASP A 378 13.81 12.28 -10.56
C ASP A 378 12.41 12.26 -9.91
N TYR A 379 12.18 11.45 -8.89
CA TYR A 379 10.87 11.36 -8.22
C TYR A 379 10.82 12.12 -6.89
N GLY A 380 11.84 12.94 -6.59
CA GLY A 380 11.91 13.66 -5.33
C GLY A 380 12.09 12.71 -4.15
N ASP A 381 11.36 12.99 -3.08
CA ASP A 381 11.40 12.19 -1.87
C ASP A 381 10.20 11.26 -1.72
N TYR A 382 10.41 10.15 -1.01
CA TYR A 382 9.38 9.17 -0.65
C TYR A 382 9.10 9.21 0.85
N PRO A 383 7.87 8.92 1.28
CA PRO A 383 7.55 8.82 2.70
C PRO A 383 8.04 7.47 3.26
N ALA A 384 8.59 7.52 4.48
CA ALA A 384 8.77 6.36 5.34
C ALA A 384 7.65 6.26 6.39
N SER A 385 6.82 7.28 6.51
CA SER A 385 5.64 7.32 7.38
C SER A 385 4.38 6.96 6.59
N GLU A 386 3.45 6.30 7.26
CA GLU A 386 2.14 5.91 6.71
C GLU A 386 1.05 6.11 7.77
N GLY A 387 -0.17 6.47 7.34
CA GLY A 387 -1.28 6.69 8.26
C GLY A 387 -1.08 7.87 9.20
N GLU A 388 -1.71 7.79 10.37
CA GLU A 388 -1.61 8.84 11.39
C GLU A 388 -0.27 8.77 12.10
N ALA A 389 0.45 9.89 12.12
CA ALA A 389 1.78 9.98 12.70
C ALA A 389 2.04 11.37 13.31
N ASP A 390 2.83 11.42 14.40
CA ASP A 390 3.29 12.67 14.98
C ASP A 390 4.43 13.31 14.18
N ARG A 391 5.09 12.52 13.35
CA ARG A 391 6.18 12.96 12.49
C ARG A 391 6.01 12.39 11.10
N PHE A 392 6.18 13.24 10.12
CA PHE A 392 6.28 12.82 8.74
C PHE A 392 7.76 12.69 8.36
N VAL A 393 8.16 11.50 7.99
CA VAL A 393 9.54 11.17 7.62
C VAL A 393 9.61 10.92 6.12
N THR A 394 10.50 11.63 5.44
CA THR A 394 10.75 11.42 4.00
C THR A 394 12.22 11.13 3.74
N PHE A 395 12.51 10.51 2.62
CA PHE A 395 13.87 10.30 2.15
C PHE A 395 13.98 10.47 0.64
N ALA A 396 15.12 10.98 0.19
CA ALA A 396 15.42 11.16 -1.22
C ALA A 396 16.90 10.89 -1.50
N THR A 397 17.19 10.29 -2.65
CA THR A 397 18.57 10.35 -3.17
C THR A 397 18.85 11.75 -3.65
N VAL A 398 19.93 12.36 -3.14
CA VAL A 398 20.37 13.71 -3.51
C VAL A 398 21.70 13.67 -4.25
N ARG A 399 21.89 14.64 -5.17
CA ARG A 399 23.10 14.77 -5.97
C ARG A 399 24.14 15.63 -5.24
N GLY A 400 25.39 15.24 -5.36
CA GLY A 400 26.52 16.08 -4.96
C GLY A 400 26.78 17.22 -5.95
N ASP A 401 27.83 18.00 -5.68
CA ASP A 401 28.23 19.14 -6.55
C ASP A 401 28.67 18.73 -7.95
N ASN A 402 29.09 17.49 -8.12
CA ASN A 402 29.42 16.90 -9.42
C ASN A 402 28.20 16.41 -10.23
N GLY A 403 26.98 16.59 -9.69
CA GLY A 403 25.70 16.17 -10.31
C GLY A 403 25.39 14.68 -10.19
N LEU A 404 26.28 13.86 -9.61
CA LEU A 404 26.05 12.43 -9.39
C LEU A 404 25.34 12.18 -8.05
N PRO A 405 24.57 11.08 -7.92
CA PRO A 405 24.02 10.66 -6.63
C PRO A 405 25.13 10.56 -5.57
N ALA A 406 24.91 11.16 -4.40
CA ALA A 406 25.94 11.27 -3.36
C ALA A 406 25.48 10.76 -2.00
N ALA A 407 24.23 10.97 -1.66
CA ALA A 407 23.68 10.59 -0.35
C ALA A 407 22.17 10.27 -0.46
N VAL A 408 21.64 9.71 0.61
CA VAL A 408 20.19 9.65 0.84
C VAL A 408 19.86 10.63 1.96
N GLN A 409 19.17 11.72 1.65
CA GLN A 409 18.75 12.68 2.64
C GLN A 409 17.42 12.25 3.26
N VAL A 410 17.42 12.11 4.57
CA VAL A 410 16.22 11.88 5.39
C VAL A 410 15.79 13.19 5.99
N ARG A 411 14.51 13.53 5.89
CA ARG A 411 13.91 14.73 6.49
C ARG A 411 12.79 14.35 7.44
N VAL A 412 12.70 15.03 8.56
CA VAL A 412 11.65 14.85 9.56
C VAL A 412 10.86 16.14 9.71
N PHE A 413 9.55 16.04 9.65
CA PHE A 413 8.60 17.12 9.79
C PHE A 413 7.66 16.81 10.96
N PRO A 414 7.50 17.71 11.96
CA PRO A 414 6.50 17.52 13.00
C PRO A 414 5.10 17.74 12.42
N LEU A 415 4.18 16.87 12.78
CA LEU A 415 2.75 17.02 12.48
C LEU A 415 2.05 17.42 13.79
N ALA A 416 1.73 18.70 13.92
CA ALA A 416 1.04 19.25 15.09
C ALA A 416 -0.48 19.19 14.94
#